data_141362fcbc129f68a071dee66d55bdec
#
_entry.id   141362fcbc129f68a071dee66d55bdec
#
_cell.length_a   1.000
_cell.length_b   1.000
_cell.length_c   1.000
_cell.angle_alpha   90.00
_cell.angle_beta   90.00
_cell.angle_gamma   90.00
#
_symmetry.space_group_name_H-M   'P 1'
#
loop_
_entity.id
_entity.type
_entity.pdbx_description
1 polymer ?
#
loop_
_entity_poly.entity_id
_entity_poly.type
_entity_poly.pdbx_seq_one_letter_code
_entity_poly.pdbx_strand_id
1 'polypeptide(L)' 'EMNDLKIELGNPTEDYMNESGNKVLIYKTKKYGIPCERKFEINQNNIIESFTSSGCI' A
#
# COMPACT_ATOMS: atom_id res chain seq x y z
N GLU A 1 -9.64 -0.97 -6.48
CA GLU A 1 -9.36 -2.40 -6.37
C GLU A 1 -7.87 -2.68 -6.40
N MET A 2 -7.50 -3.84 -5.87
CA MET A 2 -6.11 -4.24 -5.78
C MET A 2 -5.39 -4.30 -7.15
N ASN A 3 -6.05 -4.84 -8.16
CA ASN A 3 -5.45 -4.92 -9.48
C ASN A 3 -5.19 -3.55 -10.08
N ASP A 4 -6.13 -2.64 -9.93
CA ASP A 4 -5.96 -1.28 -10.43
C ASP A 4 -4.82 -0.57 -9.72
N LEU A 5 -4.68 -0.81 -8.42
CA LEU A 5 -3.61 -0.23 -7.63
C LEU A 5 -2.24 -0.72 -8.12
N LYS A 6 -2.11 -2.02 -8.40
CA LYS A 6 -0.86 -2.58 -8.89
C LYS A 6 -0.51 -2.11 -10.30
N ILE A 7 -1.50 -1.92 -11.15
CA ILE A 7 -1.29 -1.40 -12.49
C ILE A 7 -0.78 0.03 -12.44
N GLU A 8 -1.38 0.84 -11.56
CA GLU A 8 -1.03 2.24 -11.45
C GLU A 8 0.30 2.48 -10.74
N LEU A 9 0.54 1.77 -9.64
CA LEU A 9 1.71 1.98 -8.79
C LEU A 9 2.81 0.95 -8.98
N GLY A 10 2.55 -0.10 -9.73
CA GLY A 10 3.48 -1.20 -9.91
C GLY A 10 3.44 -2.18 -8.73
N ASN A 11 4.50 -2.96 -8.56
CA ASN A 11 4.56 -3.92 -7.48
C ASN A 11 4.87 -3.22 -6.15
N PRO A 12 4.20 -3.63 -5.06
CA PRO A 12 4.50 -3.05 -3.76
C PRO A 12 5.89 -3.44 -3.27
N THR A 13 6.48 -2.60 -2.44
CA THR A 13 7.77 -2.90 -1.82
C THR A 13 7.63 -4.09 -0.87
N GLU A 14 6.54 -4.16 -0.14
CA GLU A 14 6.25 -5.25 0.77
C GLU A 14 4.74 -5.55 0.73
N ASP A 15 4.39 -6.80 0.99
CA ASP A 15 3.00 -7.18 1.19
C ASP A 15 2.92 -8.24 2.27
N TYR A 16 1.84 -8.22 3.05
CA TYR A 16 1.60 -9.22 4.07
C TYR A 16 0.11 -9.23 4.42
N MET A 17 -0.30 -10.26 5.15
CA MET A 17 -1.67 -10.37 5.63
C MET A 17 -1.68 -10.02 7.12
N ASN A 18 -2.60 -9.14 7.53
CA ASN A 18 -2.69 -8.76 8.93
C ASN A 18 -3.56 -9.74 9.72
N GLU A 19 -3.72 -9.46 11.03
CA GLU A 19 -4.48 -10.34 11.91
C GLU A 19 -5.96 -10.41 11.56
N SER A 20 -6.48 -9.37 10.92
CA SER A 20 -7.88 -9.35 10.48
C SER A 20 -8.11 -10.14 9.20
N GLY A 21 -7.05 -10.68 8.60
CA GLY A 21 -7.16 -11.40 7.35
C GLY A 21 -7.16 -10.51 6.12
N ASN A 22 -6.87 -9.24 6.29
CA ASN A 22 -6.77 -8.30 5.18
C ASN A 22 -5.34 -8.27 4.65
N LYS A 23 -5.22 -8.03 3.36
CA LYS A 23 -3.91 -7.90 2.74
C LYS A 23 -3.41 -6.47 2.90
N VAL A 24 -2.16 -6.31 3.28
CA VAL A 24 -1.54 -5.00 3.44
C VAL A 24 -0.44 -4.86 2.39
N LEU A 25 -0.52 -3.80 1.60
CA LEU A 25 0.47 -3.47 0.58
C LEU A 25 1.21 -2.21 1.00
N ILE A 26 2.53 -2.28 0.97
CA ILE A 26 3.37 -1.16 1.39
C ILE A 26 4.21 -0.72 0.20
N TYR A 27 4.05 0.55 -0.18
CA TYR A 27 4.82 1.18 -1.26
C TYR A 27 5.76 2.20 -0.65
N LYS A 28 7.05 2.02 -0.87
CA LYS A 28 8.06 2.94 -0.38
C LYS A 28 8.68 3.68 -1.56
N THR A 29 8.66 5.00 -1.49
CA THR A 29 9.27 5.83 -2.51
C THR A 29 10.19 6.85 -1.84
N LYS A 30 11.05 7.45 -2.64
CA LYS A 30 11.97 8.47 -2.14
C LYS A 30 11.93 9.66 -3.09
N LYS A 31 11.68 10.83 -2.55
CA LYS A 31 11.61 12.06 -3.35
C LYS A 31 12.41 13.14 -2.66
N TYR A 32 13.33 13.74 -3.41
CA TYR A 32 14.21 14.78 -2.86
C TYR A 32 14.98 14.34 -1.62
N GLY A 33 15.35 13.05 -1.58
CA GLY A 33 16.05 12.49 -0.43
C GLY A 33 15.16 12.19 0.77
N ILE A 34 13.85 12.43 0.68
CA ILE A 34 12.91 12.19 1.76
C ILE A 34 12.13 10.93 1.49
N PRO A 35 12.21 9.91 2.36
CA PRO A 35 11.46 8.67 2.15
C PRO A 35 9.97 8.88 2.39
N CYS A 36 9.16 8.24 1.57
CA CYS A 36 7.71 8.28 1.68
C CYS A 36 7.21 6.84 1.70
N GLU A 37 6.34 6.54 2.65
CA GLU A 37 5.75 5.22 2.75
C GLU A 37 4.23 5.34 2.64
N ARG A 38 3.65 4.51 1.79
CA ARG A 38 2.20 4.44 1.62
C ARG A 38 1.76 3.02 1.91
N LYS A 39 0.79 2.89 2.77
CA LYS A 39 0.27 1.59 3.19
C LYS A 39 -1.21 1.50 2.86
N PHE A 40 -1.60 0.44 2.16
CA PHE A 40 -2.98 0.19 1.78
C PHE A 40 -3.43 -1.11 2.43
N GLU A 41 -4.57 -1.07 3.09
CA GLU A 41 -5.18 -2.29 3.64
C GLU A 41 -6.36 -2.68 2.77
N ILE A 42 -6.32 -3.90 2.24
CA ILE A 42 -7.29 -4.40 1.27
C ILE A 42 -8.02 -5.59 1.89
N ASN A 43 -9.35 -5.56 1.86
CA ASN A 43 -10.14 -6.64 2.43
C ASN A 43 -10.24 -7.84 1.49
N GLN A 44 -10.94 -8.88 1.93
CA GLN A 44 -11.07 -10.13 1.18
C GLN A 44 -11.85 -9.96 -0.12
N ASN A 45 -12.56 -8.86 -0.28
CA ASN A 45 -13.27 -8.53 -1.50
C ASN A 45 -12.43 -7.67 -2.45
N ASN A 46 -11.12 -7.51 -2.17
CA ASN A 46 -10.20 -6.69 -2.96
C ASN A 46 -10.57 -5.21 -2.97
N ILE A 47 -11.17 -4.74 -1.88
CA ILE A 47 -11.55 -3.34 -1.72
C ILE A 47 -10.61 -2.70 -0.70
N ILE A 48 -10.10 -1.52 -1.02
CA ILE A 48 -9.22 -0.79 -0.12
C ILE A 48 -10.06 -0.26 1.06
N GLU A 49 -9.77 -0.76 2.25
CA GLU A 49 -10.45 -0.33 3.46
C GLU A 49 -9.75 0.82 4.17
N SER A 50 -8.43 0.89 4.03
CA SER A 50 -7.64 1.84 4.79
C SER A 50 -6.43 2.28 3.99
N PHE A 51 -6.03 3.52 4.18
CA PHE A 51 -4.85 4.08 3.55
C PHE A 51 -4.10 4.92 4.58
N THR A 52 -2.80 4.71 4.64
CA THR A 52 -1.93 5.48 5.53
C THR A 52 -0.72 5.93 4.74
N SER A 53 -0.31 7.18 4.91
CA SER A 53 0.93 7.68 4.33
C SER A 53 1.79 8.28 5.43
N SER A 54 3.10 8.16 5.27
CA SER A 54 4.06 8.64 6.25
C SER A 54 5.27 9.20 5.52
N GLY A 55 5.73 10.35 5.94
CA GLY A 55 6.89 11.00 5.34
C GLY A 55 6.68 11.57 3.96
N CYS A 56 5.48 11.51 3.42
CA CYS A 56 5.17 12.04 2.09
C CYS A 56 5.00 13.56 2.14
N ILE A 57 5.55 14.21 1.15
CA ILE A 57 5.46 15.66 1.01
C ILE A 57 4.32 16.00 0.03
#